data_e55f20337f2a18e7e981c674718f5688
#
_entry.id   e55f20337f2a18e7e981c674718f5688
#
_cell.length_a   1.000
_cell.length_b   1.000
_cell.length_c   1.000
_cell.angle_alpha   90.00
_cell.angle_beta   90.00
_cell.angle_gamma   90.00
#
_symmetry.space_group_name_H-M   'P 1'
#
loop_
_entity.id
_entity.type
_entity.pdbx_description
1 polymer ?
#
loop_
_entity_poly.entity_id
_entity_poly.type
_entity_poly.pdbx_seq_one_letter_code
_entity_poly.pdbx_strand_id
1 'polypeptide(L)'
;MSEVRIQSALISVFHKEGLEPIVAEMQRLGVTIYSTGGTQSAIEAMGGEVVPVESLTDYPSILGGRVKTLHPKVFGGILGRRGLASDVEQMAEYGLPNIDCVIVDLYPFEETLASGADREAIVEKIDIGGIALIRAAAKNHSDVVIVPSQAQYGDLLQVLKEQDGVTTLEERKRFAAHGFRVSSHYDTRIHAWMAEDAGIDALDALNVSELEGRSLRYGENPHQPGRFFGNLGGLFDQLHGKELSYNNLLDVDAAVQLMREFEEEAPTFAILKHNNACGLATRETLDAAYRTALASDPVSAFGGILIANRAIDLATAEAMADLFSEVVIAPEFSEEALAVLTQKKNRILLRIKPTAMPQFSVRTALNGYLVQAVDAATEGVEDLKCVTKGTATEAQVRDLVFAMKVAKHTKSNTIVFAKDGALVASGTGQTSRVDALKQAVVKAEAFGLSLDGAVMASDAFFPFPDCV
;
A
#
# COMPACT_ATOMS: atom_id res chain seq x y z
N MET A 1 24.94 15.12 -28.10
CA MET A 1 24.42 14.13 -27.11
C MET A 1 24.91 12.79 -27.58
N SER A 2 25.56 12.00 -26.72
CA SER A 2 26.14 10.72 -27.14
C SER A 2 25.03 9.71 -27.34
N GLU A 3 24.77 9.30 -28.60
CA GLU A 3 23.98 8.13 -28.93
C GLU A 3 24.83 6.88 -28.70
N VAL A 4 24.20 5.82 -28.19
CA VAL A 4 24.84 4.50 -28.03
C VAL A 4 23.97 3.46 -28.73
N ARG A 5 24.56 2.73 -29.65
CA ARG A 5 23.94 1.59 -30.32
C ARG A 5 24.19 0.33 -29.49
N ILE A 6 23.15 -0.41 -29.20
CA ILE A 6 23.23 -1.73 -28.54
C ILE A 6 23.81 -2.74 -29.57
N GLN A 7 25.05 -3.17 -29.35
CA GLN A 7 25.74 -4.20 -30.13
C GLN A 7 25.94 -5.49 -29.32
N SER A 8 25.83 -5.37 -28.00
CA SER A 8 25.98 -6.49 -27.07
C SER A 8 25.02 -6.35 -25.89
N ALA A 9 24.51 -7.45 -25.39
CA ALA A 9 23.60 -7.49 -24.24
C ALA A 9 23.95 -8.64 -23.30
N LEU A 10 23.92 -8.37 -21.99
CA LEU A 10 23.95 -9.41 -20.95
C LEU A 10 22.53 -9.60 -20.42
N ILE A 11 22.00 -10.83 -20.54
CA ILE A 11 20.65 -11.16 -20.10
C ILE A 11 20.72 -12.17 -18.96
N SER A 12 20.19 -11.82 -17.80
CA SER A 12 20.11 -12.68 -16.62
C SER A 12 18.78 -12.43 -15.90
N VAL A 13 17.76 -13.22 -16.18
CA VAL A 13 16.39 -13.02 -15.71
C VAL A 13 15.88 -14.27 -15.00
N PHE A 14 15.07 -14.07 -13.94
CA PHE A 14 14.37 -15.16 -13.28
C PHE A 14 13.11 -15.57 -14.08
N HIS A 15 12.22 -14.63 -14.34
CA HIS A 15 11.02 -14.82 -15.16
C HIS A 15 11.38 -14.66 -16.66
N LYS A 16 10.78 -15.49 -17.50
CA LYS A 16 11.12 -15.56 -18.95
C LYS A 16 10.03 -14.95 -19.83
N GLU A 17 8.90 -14.63 -19.23
CA GLU A 17 7.73 -14.06 -19.91
C GLU A 17 8.09 -12.71 -20.54
N GLY A 18 7.68 -12.52 -21.79
CA GLY A 18 7.95 -11.28 -22.53
C GLY A 18 9.38 -11.11 -23.07
N LEU A 19 10.29 -12.07 -22.84
CA LEU A 19 11.68 -12.01 -23.32
C LEU A 19 11.79 -12.31 -24.82
N GLU A 20 10.98 -13.20 -25.36
CA GLU A 20 11.06 -13.68 -26.74
C GLU A 20 11.06 -12.55 -27.79
N PRO A 21 10.16 -11.55 -27.75
CA PRO A 21 10.20 -10.45 -28.73
C PRO A 21 11.49 -9.61 -28.65
N ILE A 22 12.07 -9.47 -27.45
CA ILE A 22 13.33 -8.74 -27.25
C ILE A 22 14.49 -9.49 -27.87
N VAL A 23 14.56 -10.82 -27.63
CA VAL A 23 15.59 -11.70 -28.21
C VAL A 23 15.51 -11.68 -29.74
N ALA A 24 14.31 -11.79 -30.30
CA ALA A 24 14.10 -11.78 -31.75
C ALA A 24 14.58 -10.44 -32.38
N GLU A 25 14.28 -9.30 -31.77
CA GLU A 25 14.74 -8.02 -32.28
C GLU A 25 16.25 -7.80 -32.09
N MET A 26 16.83 -8.28 -30.99
CA MET A 26 18.28 -8.24 -30.80
C MET A 26 19.01 -9.06 -31.85
N GLN A 27 18.50 -10.25 -32.20
CA GLN A 27 19.06 -11.08 -33.27
C GLN A 27 18.91 -10.41 -34.64
N ARG A 28 17.75 -9.83 -34.97
CA ARG A 28 17.54 -9.05 -36.20
C ARG A 28 18.57 -7.92 -36.35
N LEU A 29 18.96 -7.31 -35.23
CA LEU A 29 19.95 -6.23 -35.20
C LEU A 29 21.41 -6.70 -35.12
N GLY A 30 21.65 -8.03 -35.04
CA GLY A 30 22.98 -8.62 -34.90
C GLY A 30 23.64 -8.38 -33.54
N VAL A 31 22.84 -8.19 -32.48
CA VAL A 31 23.33 -7.97 -31.10
C VAL A 31 23.89 -9.28 -30.54
N THR A 32 25.12 -9.24 -30.03
CA THR A 32 25.72 -10.37 -29.31
C THR A 32 25.07 -10.52 -27.95
N ILE A 33 24.43 -11.67 -27.67
CA ILE A 33 23.78 -11.94 -26.40
C ILE A 33 24.67 -12.80 -25.52
N TYR A 34 25.03 -12.30 -24.35
CA TYR A 34 25.67 -13.04 -23.27
C TYR A 34 24.61 -13.50 -22.26
N SER A 35 24.68 -14.76 -21.83
CA SER A 35 23.78 -15.28 -20.80
C SER A 35 24.39 -16.47 -20.07
N THR A 36 23.71 -16.95 -19.02
CA THR A 36 24.14 -18.09 -18.23
C THR A 36 22.96 -18.88 -17.68
N GLY A 37 23.16 -20.15 -17.39
CA GLY A 37 22.21 -21.04 -16.73
C GLY A 37 20.83 -21.10 -17.38
N GLY A 38 19.76 -21.00 -16.58
CA GLY A 38 18.37 -21.13 -17.05
C GLY A 38 17.93 -20.05 -18.04
N THR A 39 18.55 -18.87 -18.01
CA THR A 39 18.25 -17.81 -18.99
C THR A 39 18.86 -18.16 -20.34
N GLN A 40 20.07 -18.65 -20.37
CA GLN A 40 20.71 -19.14 -21.60
C GLN A 40 19.84 -20.22 -22.27
N SER A 41 19.48 -21.27 -21.51
CA SER A 41 18.64 -22.37 -22.05
C SER A 41 17.30 -21.88 -22.59
N ALA A 42 16.69 -20.87 -21.92
CA ALA A 42 15.44 -20.29 -22.39
C ALA A 42 15.61 -19.53 -23.71
N ILE A 43 16.67 -18.72 -23.85
CA ILE A 43 16.98 -17.99 -25.10
C ILE A 43 17.25 -18.97 -26.25
N GLU A 44 18.03 -20.01 -26.01
CA GLU A 44 18.30 -21.08 -27.00
C GLU A 44 17.02 -21.80 -27.44
N ALA A 45 16.09 -22.08 -26.50
CA ALA A 45 14.78 -22.64 -26.77
C ALA A 45 13.87 -21.72 -27.61
N MET A 46 14.04 -20.40 -27.50
CA MET A 46 13.39 -19.39 -28.35
C MET A 46 14.05 -19.25 -29.73
N GLY A 47 15.08 -20.04 -30.02
CA GLY A 47 15.86 -19.97 -31.28
C GLY A 47 16.93 -18.86 -31.24
N GLY A 48 17.29 -18.36 -30.09
CA GLY A 48 18.32 -17.34 -29.92
C GLY A 48 19.73 -17.89 -29.88
N GLU A 49 20.68 -17.18 -30.50
CA GLU A 49 22.11 -17.47 -30.34
C GLU A 49 22.62 -16.80 -29.10
N VAL A 50 23.35 -17.53 -28.25
CA VAL A 50 23.88 -17.07 -26.97
C VAL A 50 25.35 -17.41 -26.80
N VAL A 51 26.12 -16.45 -26.32
CA VAL A 51 27.49 -16.69 -25.84
C VAL A 51 27.42 -16.94 -24.33
N PRO A 52 27.80 -18.15 -23.86
CA PRO A 52 27.83 -18.42 -22.42
C PRO A 52 28.76 -17.46 -21.66
N VAL A 53 28.33 -16.94 -20.52
CA VAL A 53 29.18 -16.07 -19.67
C VAL A 53 30.43 -16.84 -19.23
N GLU A 54 30.35 -18.12 -19.02
CA GLU A 54 31.46 -19.01 -18.70
C GLU A 54 32.56 -19.00 -19.76
N SER A 55 32.19 -18.89 -21.05
CA SER A 55 33.16 -18.73 -22.15
C SER A 55 33.83 -17.34 -22.18
N LEU A 56 33.10 -16.31 -21.71
CA LEU A 56 33.66 -14.96 -21.57
C LEU A 56 34.65 -14.87 -20.40
N THR A 57 34.30 -15.51 -19.28
CA THR A 57 35.07 -15.40 -18.03
C THR A 57 36.23 -16.39 -17.93
N ASP A 58 36.21 -17.44 -18.74
CA ASP A 58 37.07 -18.62 -18.60
C ASP A 58 36.95 -19.27 -17.21
N TYR A 59 35.79 -19.11 -16.57
CA TYR A 59 35.55 -19.58 -15.22
C TYR A 59 34.21 -20.31 -15.11
N PRO A 60 34.17 -21.50 -14.50
CA PRO A 60 32.92 -22.25 -14.38
C PRO A 60 31.96 -21.60 -13.38
N SER A 61 30.66 -21.86 -13.54
CA SER A 61 29.67 -21.56 -12.51
C SER A 61 29.90 -22.45 -11.28
N ILE A 62 30.19 -21.84 -10.14
CA ILE A 62 30.51 -22.55 -8.89
C ILE A 62 29.54 -22.20 -7.76
N LEU A 63 29.63 -22.91 -6.64
CA LEU A 63 28.81 -22.70 -5.44
C LEU A 63 27.31 -22.73 -5.74
N GLY A 64 26.87 -23.74 -6.51
CA GLY A 64 25.45 -23.84 -6.90
C GLY A 64 24.95 -22.71 -7.81
N GLY A 65 25.91 -21.99 -8.46
CA GLY A 65 25.56 -20.87 -9.33
C GLY A 65 25.51 -19.51 -8.64
N ARG A 66 25.87 -19.41 -7.36
CA ARG A 66 25.98 -18.13 -6.65
C ARG A 66 27.08 -17.22 -7.19
N VAL A 67 28.10 -17.79 -7.86
CA VAL A 67 29.19 -17.06 -8.52
C VAL A 67 29.20 -17.43 -9.99
N LYS A 68 28.61 -16.60 -10.83
CA LYS A 68 28.53 -16.75 -12.29
C LYS A 68 28.98 -15.48 -12.99
N THR A 69 28.27 -14.38 -12.73
CA THR A 69 28.48 -13.06 -13.35
C THR A 69 29.39 -12.15 -12.52
N LEU A 70 29.70 -12.50 -11.28
CA LEU A 70 30.57 -11.71 -10.39
C LEU A 70 32.04 -11.88 -10.79
N HIS A 71 32.40 -11.36 -11.95
CA HIS A 71 33.74 -11.52 -12.52
C HIS A 71 34.23 -10.21 -13.15
N PRO A 72 35.56 -9.88 -13.05
CA PRO A 72 36.13 -8.66 -13.61
C PRO A 72 35.84 -8.45 -15.10
N LYS A 73 35.83 -9.49 -15.93
CA LYS A 73 35.50 -9.38 -17.35
C LYS A 73 34.05 -8.91 -17.60
N VAL A 74 33.09 -9.36 -16.77
CA VAL A 74 31.70 -8.92 -16.87
C VAL A 74 31.54 -7.48 -16.37
N PHE A 75 31.99 -7.21 -15.14
CA PHE A 75 31.85 -5.88 -14.55
C PHE A 75 32.71 -4.82 -15.23
N GLY A 76 33.89 -5.18 -15.73
CA GLY A 76 34.73 -4.31 -16.55
C GLY A 76 34.05 -3.94 -17.86
N GLY A 77 33.40 -4.90 -18.53
CA GLY A 77 32.61 -4.66 -19.73
C GLY A 77 31.43 -3.71 -19.54
N ILE A 78 30.81 -3.74 -18.33
CA ILE A 78 29.70 -2.84 -17.97
C ILE A 78 30.23 -1.47 -17.50
N LEU A 79 31.28 -1.42 -16.69
CA LEU A 79 31.72 -0.22 -15.99
C LEU A 79 32.76 0.61 -16.78
N GLY A 80 33.36 0.06 -17.85
CA GLY A 80 34.34 0.76 -18.66
C GLY A 80 33.76 2.00 -19.30
N ARG A 81 34.42 3.13 -19.07
CA ARG A 81 34.02 4.46 -19.62
C ARG A 81 34.58 4.59 -21.04
N ARG A 82 33.71 4.48 -22.04
CA ARG A 82 34.11 4.42 -23.46
C ARG A 82 34.69 5.73 -24.00
N GLY A 83 34.38 6.86 -23.35
CA GLY A 83 34.95 8.15 -23.66
C GLY A 83 36.31 8.45 -22.99
N LEU A 84 36.84 7.55 -22.18
CA LEU A 84 38.09 7.73 -21.45
C LEU A 84 39.18 6.80 -22.00
N ALA A 85 40.24 7.38 -22.60
CA ALA A 85 41.29 6.63 -23.28
C ALA A 85 41.96 5.58 -22.36
N SER A 86 42.23 5.90 -21.10
CA SER A 86 42.83 4.96 -20.13
C SER A 86 41.94 3.73 -19.87
N ASP A 87 40.61 3.88 -19.85
CA ASP A 87 39.71 2.77 -19.65
C ASP A 87 39.68 1.90 -20.93
N VAL A 88 39.64 2.53 -22.12
CA VAL A 88 39.66 1.82 -23.40
C VAL A 88 40.94 1.01 -23.58
N GLU A 89 42.12 1.57 -23.19
CA GLU A 89 43.41 0.87 -23.22
C GLU A 89 43.39 -0.35 -22.28
N GLN A 90 42.91 -0.21 -21.05
CA GLN A 90 42.81 -1.30 -20.11
C GLN A 90 41.78 -2.37 -20.56
N MET A 91 40.63 -1.94 -21.10
CA MET A 91 39.66 -2.90 -21.65
C MET A 91 40.29 -3.75 -22.76
N ALA A 92 41.10 -3.16 -23.62
CA ALA A 92 41.81 -3.89 -24.67
C ALA A 92 42.91 -4.79 -24.07
N GLU A 93 43.70 -4.31 -23.13
CA GLU A 93 44.79 -5.04 -22.46
C GLU A 93 44.27 -6.31 -21.76
N TYR A 94 43.13 -6.20 -21.03
CA TYR A 94 42.55 -7.31 -20.26
C TYR A 94 41.49 -8.09 -21.01
N GLY A 95 41.24 -7.80 -22.30
CA GLY A 95 40.24 -8.49 -23.12
C GLY A 95 38.82 -8.36 -22.58
N LEU A 96 38.44 -7.18 -22.10
CA LEU A 96 37.10 -6.89 -21.60
C LEU A 96 36.18 -6.53 -22.77
N PRO A 97 35.07 -7.25 -22.99
CA PRO A 97 34.12 -6.89 -24.04
C PRO A 97 33.34 -5.63 -23.65
N ASN A 98 32.85 -4.88 -24.61
CA ASN A 98 31.80 -3.91 -24.31
C ASN A 98 30.50 -4.67 -24.03
N ILE A 99 29.76 -4.25 -23.01
CA ILE A 99 28.38 -4.69 -22.73
C ILE A 99 27.51 -3.44 -22.77
N ASP A 100 26.69 -3.32 -23.84
CA ASP A 100 25.92 -2.10 -24.12
C ASP A 100 24.56 -2.10 -23.43
N CYS A 101 24.02 -3.29 -23.20
CA CYS A 101 22.73 -3.48 -22.56
C CYS A 101 22.82 -4.58 -21.49
N VAL A 102 22.17 -4.34 -20.37
CA VAL A 102 22.04 -5.32 -19.28
C VAL A 102 20.57 -5.49 -18.98
N ILE A 103 20.05 -6.71 -19.09
CA ILE A 103 18.67 -7.06 -18.77
C ILE A 103 18.68 -8.01 -17.59
N VAL A 104 18.09 -7.57 -16.50
CA VAL A 104 18.04 -8.33 -15.24
C VAL A 104 16.60 -8.37 -14.74
N ASP A 105 16.19 -9.53 -14.27
CA ASP A 105 15.01 -9.71 -13.46
C ASP A 105 15.44 -10.48 -12.21
N LEU A 106 15.23 -9.87 -11.05
CA LEU A 106 15.74 -10.39 -9.78
C LEU A 106 14.98 -11.64 -9.33
N TYR A 107 15.57 -12.40 -8.44
CA TYR A 107 14.87 -13.49 -7.77
C TYR A 107 13.65 -12.98 -7.01
N PRO A 108 12.53 -13.75 -7.00
CA PRO A 108 11.24 -13.34 -6.44
C PRO A 108 11.25 -13.44 -4.91
N PHE A 109 12.01 -12.57 -4.23
CA PHE A 109 12.14 -12.55 -2.78
C PHE A 109 10.78 -12.34 -2.09
N GLU A 110 10.03 -11.33 -2.53
CA GLU A 110 8.73 -10.99 -1.91
C GLU A 110 7.68 -12.08 -2.12
N GLU A 111 7.62 -12.69 -3.31
CA GLU A 111 6.71 -13.80 -3.58
C GLU A 111 7.06 -15.03 -2.74
N THR A 112 8.36 -15.31 -2.57
CA THR A 112 8.83 -16.41 -1.73
C THR A 112 8.50 -16.15 -0.26
N LEU A 113 8.68 -14.93 0.22
CA LEU A 113 8.30 -14.53 1.57
C LEU A 113 6.78 -14.67 1.76
N ALA A 114 5.98 -14.17 0.83
CA ALA A 114 4.52 -14.24 0.90
C ALA A 114 3.96 -15.68 0.83
N SER A 115 4.70 -16.62 0.23
CA SER A 115 4.32 -18.03 0.18
C SER A 115 4.43 -18.77 1.52
N GLY A 116 5.03 -18.15 2.54
CA GLY A 116 5.31 -18.78 3.82
C GLY A 116 6.43 -19.84 3.76
N ALA A 117 7.35 -19.71 2.80
CA ALA A 117 8.52 -20.57 2.67
C ALA A 117 9.40 -20.51 3.92
N ASP A 118 10.21 -21.55 4.15
CA ASP A 118 11.14 -21.56 5.27
C ASP A 118 12.26 -20.53 5.09
N ARG A 119 12.94 -20.24 6.19
CA ARG A 119 14.01 -19.23 6.25
C ARG A 119 15.12 -19.49 5.26
N GLU A 120 15.50 -20.74 5.05
CA GLU A 120 16.59 -21.13 4.15
C GLU A 120 16.20 -20.86 2.69
N ALA A 121 14.99 -21.21 2.30
CA ALA A 121 14.45 -20.93 0.97
C ALA A 121 14.33 -19.41 0.70
N ILE A 122 13.95 -18.61 1.71
CA ILE A 122 13.89 -17.15 1.59
C ILE A 122 15.30 -16.56 1.39
N VAL A 123 16.29 -17.00 2.19
CA VAL A 123 17.69 -16.54 2.06
C VAL A 123 18.26 -16.87 0.68
N GLU A 124 17.93 -18.02 0.08
CA GLU A 124 18.37 -18.38 -1.27
C GLU A 124 17.79 -17.46 -2.37
N LYS A 125 16.76 -16.67 -2.06
CA LYS A 125 16.19 -15.68 -2.99
C LYS A 125 16.76 -14.27 -2.82
N ILE A 126 17.75 -14.09 -1.95
CA ILE A 126 18.52 -12.85 -1.89
C ILE A 126 19.52 -12.83 -3.05
N ASP A 127 19.19 -12.06 -4.08
CA ASP A 127 20.00 -11.97 -5.31
C ASP A 127 21.21 -11.07 -5.10
N ILE A 128 22.39 -11.63 -5.23
CA ILE A 128 23.67 -10.89 -5.15
C ILE A 128 24.15 -10.47 -6.54
N GLY A 129 24.08 -11.39 -7.52
CA GLY A 129 24.61 -11.15 -8.86
C GLY A 129 23.76 -10.16 -9.67
N GLY A 130 22.44 -10.38 -9.70
CA GLY A 130 21.52 -9.54 -10.45
C GLY A 130 21.49 -8.11 -9.93
N ILE A 131 21.40 -7.92 -8.60
CA ILE A 131 21.42 -6.59 -7.99
C ILE A 131 22.73 -5.84 -8.28
N ALA A 132 23.86 -6.53 -8.25
CA ALA A 132 25.17 -5.96 -8.57
C ALA A 132 25.24 -5.51 -10.05
N LEU A 133 24.71 -6.31 -10.99
CA LEU A 133 24.62 -5.96 -12.40
C LEU A 133 23.74 -4.74 -12.64
N ILE A 134 22.57 -4.66 -11.99
CA ILE A 134 21.66 -3.50 -12.07
C ILE A 134 22.40 -2.23 -11.65
N ARG A 135 23.06 -2.25 -10.50
CA ARG A 135 23.76 -1.09 -9.96
C ARG A 135 24.95 -0.68 -10.81
N ALA A 136 25.72 -1.63 -11.35
CA ALA A 136 26.85 -1.36 -12.21
C ALA A 136 26.42 -0.67 -13.52
N ALA A 137 25.43 -1.24 -14.21
CA ALA A 137 24.92 -0.68 -15.45
C ALA A 137 24.23 0.68 -15.25
N ALA A 138 23.43 0.84 -14.19
CA ALA A 138 22.81 2.11 -13.84
C ALA A 138 23.85 3.21 -13.54
N LYS A 139 24.95 2.87 -12.85
CA LYS A 139 26.06 3.79 -12.61
C LYS A 139 26.72 4.26 -13.92
N ASN A 140 26.90 3.35 -14.87
CA ASN A 140 27.53 3.67 -16.17
C ASN A 140 26.51 4.00 -17.28
N HIS A 141 25.37 4.60 -16.93
CA HIS A 141 24.31 4.97 -17.88
C HIS A 141 24.77 5.91 -19.02
N SER A 142 25.96 6.48 -18.93
CA SER A 142 26.54 7.22 -20.05
C SER A 142 26.80 6.33 -21.26
N ASP A 143 27.12 5.06 -21.02
CA ASP A 143 27.55 4.10 -22.02
C ASP A 143 26.69 2.84 -22.10
N VAL A 144 25.86 2.55 -21.08
CA VAL A 144 25.13 1.28 -20.91
C VAL A 144 23.65 1.51 -20.64
N VAL A 145 22.80 0.67 -21.25
CA VAL A 145 21.37 0.58 -20.94
C VAL A 145 21.16 -0.48 -19.87
N ILE A 146 20.39 -0.17 -18.82
CA ILE A 146 19.91 -1.16 -17.84
C ILE A 146 18.40 -1.35 -17.93
N VAL A 147 17.95 -2.58 -18.10
CA VAL A 147 16.54 -2.98 -18.06
C VAL A 147 16.36 -3.82 -16.79
N PRO A 148 15.90 -3.21 -15.68
CA PRO A 148 16.01 -3.83 -14.36
C PRO A 148 14.82 -4.68 -13.95
N SER A 149 13.80 -4.77 -14.80
CA SER A 149 12.62 -5.62 -14.60
C SER A 149 11.79 -5.74 -15.88
N GLN A 150 10.86 -6.68 -15.91
CA GLN A 150 9.91 -6.88 -17.01
C GLN A 150 9.07 -5.62 -17.32
N ALA A 151 8.84 -4.75 -16.34
CA ALA A 151 8.07 -3.52 -16.53
C ALA A 151 8.68 -2.57 -17.58
N GLN A 152 9.97 -2.68 -17.87
CA GLN A 152 10.66 -1.87 -18.87
C GLN A 152 10.88 -2.59 -20.21
N TYR A 153 10.38 -3.82 -20.38
CA TYR A 153 10.52 -4.57 -21.64
C TYR A 153 9.86 -3.87 -22.83
N GLY A 154 8.70 -3.26 -22.61
CA GLY A 154 8.01 -2.46 -23.64
C GLY A 154 8.85 -1.28 -24.13
N ASP A 155 9.46 -0.52 -23.22
CA ASP A 155 10.31 0.62 -23.54
C ASP A 155 11.57 0.18 -24.31
N LEU A 156 12.21 -0.93 -23.88
CA LEU A 156 13.35 -1.49 -24.62
C LEU A 156 12.95 -1.97 -26.01
N LEU A 157 11.83 -2.67 -26.12
CA LEU A 157 11.34 -3.20 -27.39
C LEU A 157 11.04 -2.07 -28.40
N GLN A 158 10.53 -0.95 -27.92
CA GLN A 158 10.33 0.25 -28.72
C GLN A 158 11.66 0.79 -29.26
N VAL A 159 12.68 0.91 -28.42
CA VAL A 159 14.04 1.34 -28.85
C VAL A 159 14.61 0.37 -29.88
N LEU A 160 14.47 -0.93 -29.69
CA LEU A 160 15.01 -1.93 -30.64
C LEU A 160 14.31 -1.84 -32.01
N LYS A 161 12.98 -1.65 -32.04
CA LYS A 161 12.18 -1.65 -33.27
C LYS A 161 12.20 -0.32 -34.01
N GLU A 162 12.07 0.79 -33.30
CA GLU A 162 11.84 2.11 -33.88
C GLU A 162 13.13 2.91 -34.07
N GLN A 163 14.20 2.56 -33.31
CA GLN A 163 15.49 3.28 -33.32
C GLN A 163 16.66 2.36 -33.68
N ASP A 164 16.41 1.14 -34.20
CA ASP A 164 17.43 0.14 -34.52
C ASP A 164 18.45 -0.07 -33.39
N GLY A 165 17.96 -0.05 -32.14
CA GLY A 165 18.77 -0.24 -30.94
C GLY A 165 19.68 0.94 -30.59
N VAL A 166 19.48 2.12 -31.16
CA VAL A 166 20.19 3.34 -30.76
C VAL A 166 19.47 4.04 -29.62
N THR A 167 20.19 4.32 -28.54
CA THR A 167 19.65 5.00 -27.37
C THR A 167 20.24 6.39 -27.18
N THR A 168 19.42 7.31 -26.71
CA THR A 168 19.84 8.63 -26.27
C THR A 168 20.32 8.60 -24.81
N LEU A 169 21.10 9.58 -24.39
CA LEU A 169 21.49 9.71 -22.98
C LEU A 169 20.28 9.86 -22.04
N GLU A 170 19.23 10.54 -22.46
CA GLU A 170 18.04 10.74 -21.64
C GLU A 170 17.26 9.45 -21.43
N GLU A 171 17.17 8.59 -22.43
CA GLU A 171 16.58 7.26 -22.29
C GLU A 171 17.40 6.40 -21.31
N ARG A 172 18.72 6.38 -21.47
CA ARG A 172 19.60 5.64 -20.56
C ARG A 172 19.52 6.14 -19.12
N LYS A 173 19.40 7.45 -18.88
CA LYS A 173 19.13 8.02 -17.56
C LYS A 173 17.80 7.55 -16.98
N ARG A 174 16.74 7.48 -17.79
CA ARG A 174 15.43 6.95 -17.34
C ARG A 174 15.55 5.49 -16.92
N PHE A 175 16.16 4.66 -17.75
CA PHE A 175 16.42 3.26 -17.41
C PHE A 175 17.28 3.12 -16.14
N ALA A 176 18.33 3.92 -15.98
CA ALA A 176 19.16 3.92 -14.78
C ALA A 176 18.39 4.33 -13.51
N ALA A 177 17.49 5.30 -13.61
CA ALA A 177 16.62 5.68 -12.51
C ALA A 177 15.69 4.53 -12.10
N HIS A 178 15.14 3.77 -13.07
CA HIS A 178 14.41 2.54 -12.79
C HIS A 178 15.29 1.49 -12.13
N GLY A 179 16.56 1.36 -12.55
CA GLY A 179 17.52 0.44 -11.92
C GLY A 179 17.71 0.73 -10.43
N PHE A 180 17.93 1.98 -10.06
CA PHE A 180 18.07 2.34 -8.65
C PHE A 180 16.75 2.23 -7.88
N ARG A 181 15.60 2.46 -8.51
CA ARG A 181 14.29 2.23 -7.89
C ARG A 181 14.09 0.76 -7.54
N VAL A 182 14.38 -0.16 -8.46
CA VAL A 182 14.29 -1.61 -8.23
C VAL A 182 15.27 -2.04 -7.13
N SER A 183 16.54 -1.59 -7.20
CA SER A 183 17.55 -1.91 -6.20
C SER A 183 17.18 -1.43 -4.79
N SER A 184 16.71 -0.18 -4.66
CA SER A 184 16.34 0.37 -3.35
C SER A 184 15.11 -0.32 -2.75
N HIS A 185 14.12 -0.66 -3.58
CA HIS A 185 12.95 -1.41 -3.14
C HIS A 185 13.33 -2.80 -2.64
N TYR A 186 14.12 -3.53 -3.43
CA TYR A 186 14.58 -4.86 -3.11
C TYR A 186 15.33 -4.91 -1.77
N ASP A 187 16.30 -4.01 -1.58
CA ASP A 187 17.05 -3.90 -0.33
C ASP A 187 16.14 -3.49 0.85
N THR A 188 15.16 -2.62 0.63
CA THR A 188 14.18 -2.23 1.67
C THR A 188 13.34 -3.42 2.13
N ARG A 189 12.89 -4.29 1.21
CA ARG A 189 12.10 -5.48 1.55
C ARG A 189 12.94 -6.53 2.29
N ILE A 190 14.18 -6.74 1.84
CA ILE A 190 15.13 -7.64 2.53
C ILE A 190 15.44 -7.11 3.93
N HIS A 191 15.72 -5.81 4.06
CA HIS A 191 15.98 -5.19 5.35
C HIS A 191 14.80 -5.37 6.32
N ALA A 192 13.57 -5.13 5.88
CA ALA A 192 12.39 -5.29 6.72
C ALA A 192 12.28 -6.72 7.28
N TRP A 193 12.45 -7.73 6.42
CA TRP A 193 12.43 -9.13 6.84
C TRP A 193 13.58 -9.49 7.78
N MET A 194 14.81 -9.05 7.47
CA MET A 194 15.98 -9.31 8.29
C MET A 194 15.92 -8.62 9.67
N ALA A 195 15.37 -7.41 9.71
CA ALA A 195 15.21 -6.65 10.96
C ALA A 195 14.20 -7.35 11.89
N GLU A 196 13.08 -7.84 11.36
CA GLU A 196 12.11 -8.64 12.10
C GLU A 196 12.74 -9.93 12.65
N ASP A 197 13.46 -10.68 11.81
CA ASP A 197 14.17 -11.91 12.18
C ASP A 197 15.25 -11.67 13.26
N ALA A 198 15.90 -10.52 13.22
CA ALA A 198 16.94 -10.12 14.18
C ALA A 198 16.39 -9.41 15.44
N GLY A 199 15.09 -9.14 15.52
CA GLY A 199 14.48 -8.40 16.62
C GLY A 199 14.93 -6.95 16.72
N ILE A 200 15.30 -6.32 15.59
CA ILE A 200 15.64 -4.90 15.52
C ILE A 200 14.36 -4.07 15.59
N ASP A 201 14.37 -3.00 16.40
CA ASP A 201 13.22 -2.11 16.52
C ASP A 201 12.87 -1.50 15.14
N ALA A 202 11.63 -1.68 14.71
CA ALA A 202 11.12 -1.13 13.47
C ALA A 202 11.19 0.41 13.40
N LEU A 203 11.38 1.07 14.54
CA LEU A 203 11.52 2.53 14.65
C LEU A 203 12.98 3.03 14.56
N ASP A 204 13.97 2.14 14.47
CA ASP A 204 15.37 2.55 14.34
C ASP A 204 15.64 3.30 13.03
N ALA A 205 14.93 2.96 11.95
CA ALA A 205 15.03 3.63 10.67
C ALA A 205 13.71 3.57 9.89
N LEU A 206 13.30 4.69 9.31
CA LEU A 206 12.12 4.72 8.42
C LEU A 206 12.53 4.34 7.00
N ASN A 207 12.18 3.13 6.59
CA ASN A 207 12.31 2.62 5.23
C ASN A 207 10.93 2.30 4.69
N VAL A 208 10.47 3.10 3.72
CA VAL A 208 9.19 2.87 3.03
C VAL A 208 9.44 2.81 1.54
N SER A 209 9.05 1.73 0.90
CA SER A 209 9.17 1.57 -0.54
C SER A 209 7.95 0.83 -1.09
N GLU A 210 7.21 1.52 -1.96
CA GLU A 210 6.08 0.97 -2.70
C GLU A 210 6.27 1.28 -4.19
N LEU A 211 6.29 0.25 -5.02
CA LEU A 211 6.46 0.39 -6.47
C LEU A 211 5.14 0.65 -7.18
N GLU A 212 4.06 0.06 -6.67
CA GLU A 212 2.73 0.20 -7.24
C GLU A 212 2.03 1.44 -6.70
N GLY A 213 1.59 2.29 -7.59
CA GLY A 213 0.88 3.51 -7.22
C GLY A 213 -0.23 3.82 -8.19
N ARG A 214 -1.45 4.00 -7.67
CA ARG A 214 -2.63 4.37 -8.44
C ARG A 214 -2.76 5.89 -8.47
N SER A 215 -2.82 6.49 -9.65
CA SER A 215 -3.13 7.91 -9.79
C SER A 215 -4.58 8.15 -9.40
N LEU A 216 -4.79 9.16 -8.58
CA LEU A 216 -6.12 9.63 -8.19
C LEU A 216 -6.50 10.83 -9.07
N ARG A 217 -7.77 11.13 -9.16
CA ARG A 217 -8.26 12.25 -9.96
C ARG A 217 -7.60 13.58 -9.55
N TYR A 218 -7.40 13.77 -8.25
CA TYR A 218 -6.67 14.86 -7.60
C TYR A 218 -6.39 14.46 -6.14
N GLY A 219 -5.61 15.24 -5.40
CA GLY A 219 -5.36 15.08 -3.98
C GLY A 219 -6.55 15.56 -3.12
N GLU A 220 -6.26 16.17 -1.99
CA GLU A 220 -7.31 16.74 -1.12
C GLU A 220 -8.12 17.83 -1.85
N ASN A 221 -7.44 18.65 -2.67
CA ASN A 221 -8.05 19.71 -3.47
C ASN A 221 -7.79 19.51 -4.97
N PRO A 222 -8.67 20.04 -5.86
CA PRO A 222 -8.61 19.80 -7.31
C PRO A 222 -7.30 20.20 -8.00
N HIS A 223 -6.55 21.14 -7.46
CA HIS A 223 -5.28 21.62 -8.03
C HIS A 223 -4.07 20.77 -7.57
N GLN A 224 -4.26 19.85 -6.64
CA GLN A 224 -3.18 19.02 -6.10
C GLN A 224 -3.16 17.67 -6.81
N PRO A 225 -2.02 17.24 -7.41
CA PRO A 225 -1.91 15.87 -7.88
C PRO A 225 -1.95 14.91 -6.69
N GLY A 226 -2.71 13.83 -6.82
CA GLY A 226 -2.85 12.80 -5.79
C GLY A 226 -2.50 11.42 -6.33
N ARG A 227 -1.91 10.58 -5.48
CA ARG A 227 -1.61 9.18 -5.77
C ARG A 227 -1.72 8.36 -4.50
N PHE A 228 -2.27 7.18 -4.62
CA PHE A 228 -2.25 6.18 -3.56
C PHE A 228 -1.17 5.15 -3.88
N PHE A 229 -0.35 4.81 -2.91
CA PHE A 229 0.62 3.74 -2.99
C PHE A 229 0.21 2.62 -2.03
N GLY A 230 0.14 1.40 -2.52
CA GLY A 230 -0.28 0.23 -1.78
C GLY A 230 -1.30 -0.61 -2.55
N ASN A 231 -1.62 -1.79 -2.02
CA ASN A 231 -2.50 -2.77 -2.65
C ASN A 231 -3.95 -2.67 -2.13
N LEU A 232 -4.76 -1.78 -2.71
CA LEU A 232 -6.19 -1.70 -2.36
C LEU A 232 -6.96 -2.98 -2.71
N GLY A 233 -6.55 -3.70 -3.76
CA GLY A 233 -7.18 -4.97 -4.16
C GLY A 233 -6.95 -6.11 -3.15
N GLY A 234 -5.89 -6.03 -2.33
CA GLY A 234 -5.68 -6.93 -1.20
C GLY A 234 -6.64 -6.69 -0.04
N LEU A 235 -7.16 -5.47 0.11
CA LEU A 235 -8.05 -5.07 1.20
C LEU A 235 -9.53 -5.06 0.79
N PHE A 236 -9.84 -4.68 -0.45
CA PHE A 236 -11.22 -4.54 -0.94
C PHE A 236 -11.42 -5.17 -2.31
N ASP A 237 -12.63 -5.72 -2.53
CA ASP A 237 -13.20 -5.87 -3.85
C ASP A 237 -14.20 -4.71 -4.08
N GLN A 238 -13.91 -3.86 -5.06
CA GLN A 238 -14.86 -2.84 -5.47
C GLN A 238 -15.90 -3.47 -6.41
N LEU A 239 -17.13 -3.65 -5.89
CA LEU A 239 -18.22 -4.33 -6.61
C LEU A 239 -18.98 -3.39 -7.55
N HIS A 240 -19.00 -2.07 -7.27
CA HIS A 240 -19.74 -1.09 -8.03
C HIS A 240 -19.20 0.34 -7.83
N GLY A 241 -19.59 1.25 -8.71
CA GLY A 241 -19.46 2.70 -8.56
C GLY A 241 -18.24 3.31 -9.24
N LYS A 242 -18.06 4.59 -8.98
CA LYS A 242 -16.91 5.37 -9.48
C LYS A 242 -15.61 4.99 -8.77
N GLU A 243 -14.48 5.43 -9.30
CA GLU A 243 -13.18 5.30 -8.63
C GLU A 243 -13.15 6.08 -7.31
N LEU A 244 -12.42 5.50 -6.32
CA LEU A 244 -12.15 6.15 -5.04
C LEU A 244 -11.31 7.42 -5.24
N SER A 245 -11.73 8.51 -4.63
CA SER A 245 -10.96 9.75 -4.57
C SER A 245 -10.02 9.76 -3.36
N TYR A 246 -9.11 10.74 -3.30
CA TYR A 246 -8.25 10.98 -2.16
C TYR A 246 -9.05 11.10 -0.86
N ASN A 247 -10.09 11.95 -0.85
CA ASN A 247 -10.94 12.14 0.32
C ASN A 247 -11.77 10.89 0.67
N ASN A 248 -12.23 10.13 -0.34
CA ASN A 248 -12.89 8.85 -0.06
C ASN A 248 -11.94 7.89 0.67
N LEU A 249 -10.66 7.81 0.26
CA LEU A 249 -9.68 6.93 0.91
C LEU A 249 -9.42 7.31 2.36
N LEU A 250 -9.35 8.60 2.68
CA LEU A 250 -9.22 9.06 4.07
C LEU A 250 -10.44 8.69 4.91
N ASP A 251 -11.65 8.90 4.38
CA ASP A 251 -12.88 8.56 5.07
C ASP A 251 -13.05 7.03 5.21
N VAL A 252 -12.67 6.26 4.18
CA VAL A 252 -12.69 4.78 4.22
C VAL A 252 -11.71 4.24 5.26
N ASP A 253 -10.50 4.80 5.34
CA ASP A 253 -9.51 4.43 6.36
C ASP A 253 -10.08 4.65 7.78
N ALA A 254 -10.65 5.82 8.06
CA ALA A 254 -11.27 6.12 9.33
C ALA A 254 -12.46 5.19 9.65
N ALA A 255 -13.27 4.86 8.64
CA ALA A 255 -14.41 3.96 8.80
C ALA A 255 -13.97 2.52 9.13
N VAL A 256 -12.94 2.03 8.46
CA VAL A 256 -12.39 0.68 8.70
C VAL A 256 -11.77 0.60 10.09
N GLN A 257 -10.97 1.60 10.48
CA GLN A 257 -10.35 1.63 11.81
C GLN A 257 -11.41 1.65 12.93
N LEU A 258 -12.44 2.46 12.79
CA LEU A 258 -13.55 2.49 13.77
C LEU A 258 -14.31 1.15 13.81
N MET A 259 -14.67 0.58 12.66
CA MET A 259 -15.47 -0.65 12.62
C MET A 259 -14.73 -1.86 13.18
N ARG A 260 -13.41 -1.89 13.16
CA ARG A 260 -12.60 -2.95 13.78
C ARG A 260 -12.82 -3.07 15.29
N GLU A 261 -13.12 -1.97 15.98
CA GLU A 261 -13.49 -1.99 17.41
C GLU A 261 -14.81 -2.78 17.68
N PHE A 262 -15.60 -2.99 16.62
CA PHE A 262 -16.90 -3.65 16.68
C PHE A 262 -16.97 -4.94 15.84
N GLU A 263 -15.85 -5.48 15.39
CA GLU A 263 -15.82 -6.65 14.51
C GLU A 263 -16.49 -7.87 15.14
N GLU A 264 -16.23 -8.12 16.43
CA GLU A 264 -16.79 -9.23 17.19
C GLU A 264 -18.14 -8.91 17.87
N GLU A 265 -18.59 -7.65 17.79
CA GLU A 265 -19.86 -7.22 18.41
C GLU A 265 -21.09 -7.73 17.61
N ALA A 266 -22.29 -7.62 18.19
CA ALA A 266 -23.56 -7.81 17.50
C ALA A 266 -23.65 -6.90 16.25
N PRO A 267 -24.67 -7.05 15.36
CA PRO A 267 -24.78 -6.26 14.16
C PRO A 267 -24.63 -4.77 14.43
N THR A 268 -23.54 -4.19 13.91
CA THR A 268 -23.16 -2.80 14.11
C THR A 268 -23.05 -2.06 12.78
N PHE A 269 -23.60 -0.85 12.76
CA PHE A 269 -23.57 0.03 11.60
C PHE A 269 -23.04 1.40 11.96
N ALA A 270 -22.09 1.92 11.18
CA ALA A 270 -21.53 3.26 11.35
C ALA A 270 -21.71 4.12 10.10
N ILE A 271 -21.93 5.41 10.31
CA ILE A 271 -22.00 6.45 9.29
C ILE A 271 -20.93 7.48 9.65
N LEU A 272 -20.01 7.71 8.72
CA LEU A 272 -18.92 8.66 8.92
C LEU A 272 -18.97 9.80 7.91
N LYS A 273 -18.53 10.95 8.33
CA LYS A 273 -18.33 12.13 7.49
C LYS A 273 -17.07 12.86 7.93
N HIS A 274 -16.18 13.17 6.95
CA HIS A 274 -14.90 13.84 7.23
C HIS A 274 -14.10 13.17 8.36
N ASN A 275 -13.93 11.85 8.24
CA ASN A 275 -13.18 10.97 9.16
C ASN A 275 -13.77 10.82 10.57
N ASN A 276 -15.00 11.29 10.83
CA ASN A 276 -15.63 11.17 12.13
C ASN A 276 -17.01 10.53 12.04
N ALA A 277 -17.38 9.73 13.04
CA ALA A 277 -18.71 9.15 13.11
C ALA A 277 -19.76 10.25 13.40
N CYS A 278 -20.76 10.33 12.53
CA CYS A 278 -21.97 11.09 12.77
C CYS A 278 -23.14 10.20 13.24
N GLY A 279 -23.01 8.89 13.09
CA GLY A 279 -23.94 7.89 13.61
C GLY A 279 -23.24 6.56 13.78
N LEU A 280 -23.54 5.85 14.86
CA LEU A 280 -23.09 4.49 15.12
C LEU A 280 -24.05 3.79 16.06
N ALA A 281 -24.45 2.56 15.76
CA ALA A 281 -25.28 1.78 16.66
C ALA A 281 -25.08 0.28 16.48
N THR A 282 -25.22 -0.45 17.58
CA THR A 282 -25.27 -1.91 17.63
C THR A 282 -26.67 -2.36 18.01
N ARG A 283 -27.27 -3.28 17.23
CA ARG A 283 -28.65 -3.78 17.42
C ARG A 283 -28.71 -5.30 17.12
N GLU A 284 -29.90 -5.88 17.32
CA GLU A 284 -30.14 -7.28 16.98
C GLU A 284 -30.10 -7.54 15.48
N THR A 285 -30.52 -6.54 14.65
CA THR A 285 -30.49 -6.61 13.18
C THR A 285 -29.74 -5.42 12.58
N LEU A 286 -29.19 -5.60 11.39
CA LEU A 286 -28.36 -4.59 10.76
C LEU A 286 -29.18 -3.39 10.26
N ASP A 287 -30.41 -3.61 9.80
CA ASP A 287 -31.32 -2.52 9.40
C ASP A 287 -31.73 -1.66 10.60
N ALA A 288 -31.97 -2.28 11.77
CA ALA A 288 -32.23 -1.54 13.01
C ALA A 288 -30.99 -0.75 13.47
N ALA A 289 -29.78 -1.34 13.34
CA ALA A 289 -28.53 -0.63 13.62
C ALA A 289 -28.35 0.58 12.69
N TYR A 290 -28.58 0.41 11.39
CA TYR A 290 -28.53 1.52 10.42
C TYR A 290 -29.51 2.63 10.75
N ARG A 291 -30.81 2.31 10.99
CA ARG A 291 -31.84 3.31 11.31
C ARG A 291 -31.50 4.08 12.58
N THR A 292 -30.99 3.40 13.59
CA THR A 292 -30.56 4.04 14.83
C THR A 292 -29.34 4.92 14.61
N ALA A 293 -28.34 4.47 13.87
CA ALA A 293 -27.17 5.26 13.53
C ALA A 293 -27.53 6.52 12.71
N LEU A 294 -28.45 6.39 11.76
CA LEU A 294 -28.91 7.53 10.94
C LEU A 294 -29.66 8.58 11.79
N ALA A 295 -30.40 8.15 12.80
CA ALA A 295 -31.18 9.05 13.67
C ALA A 295 -30.29 9.97 14.53
N SER A 296 -29.03 9.60 14.77
CA SER A 296 -28.08 10.43 15.56
C SER A 296 -27.76 11.75 14.85
N ASP A 297 -27.57 11.74 13.52
CA ASP A 297 -27.32 12.94 12.72
C ASP A 297 -27.66 12.70 11.26
N PRO A 298 -28.94 12.76 10.88
CA PRO A 298 -29.38 12.51 9.51
C PRO A 298 -28.92 13.58 8.51
N VAL A 299 -28.54 14.76 8.99
CA VAL A 299 -28.03 15.85 8.13
C VAL A 299 -26.60 15.58 7.69
N SER A 300 -25.71 15.25 8.64
CA SER A 300 -24.31 14.95 8.32
C SER A 300 -24.14 13.63 7.56
N ALA A 301 -25.09 12.69 7.68
CA ALA A 301 -25.06 11.40 7.00
C ALA A 301 -25.10 11.54 5.45
N PHE A 302 -25.64 12.65 4.94
CA PHE A 302 -25.72 12.90 3.50
C PHE A 302 -24.33 12.96 2.84
N GLY A 303 -24.10 12.07 1.89
CA GLY A 303 -22.80 11.93 1.18
C GLY A 303 -21.69 11.36 2.06
N GLY A 304 -22.03 10.67 3.15
CA GLY A 304 -21.09 10.00 4.03
C GLY A 304 -20.62 8.63 3.53
N ILE A 305 -19.76 8.04 4.34
CA ILE A 305 -19.28 6.66 4.23
C ILE A 305 -20.10 5.81 5.21
N LEU A 306 -20.61 4.71 4.72
CA LEU A 306 -21.41 3.75 5.45
C LEU A 306 -20.61 2.46 5.60
N ILE A 307 -20.54 1.93 6.83
CA ILE A 307 -19.81 0.67 7.10
C ILE A 307 -20.56 -0.21 8.08
N ALA A 308 -20.55 -1.50 7.81
CA ALA A 308 -21.16 -2.53 8.64
C ALA A 308 -20.18 -3.64 8.99
N ASN A 309 -20.34 -4.25 10.18
CA ASN A 309 -19.56 -5.43 10.61
C ASN A 309 -20.18 -6.77 10.18
N ARG A 310 -21.33 -6.76 9.52
CA ARG A 310 -22.05 -7.95 9.00
C ARG A 310 -22.44 -7.75 7.55
N ALA A 311 -22.82 -8.85 6.89
CA ALA A 311 -23.33 -8.82 5.52
C ALA A 311 -24.57 -7.91 5.40
N ILE A 312 -24.59 -7.07 4.38
CA ILE A 312 -25.76 -6.22 4.07
C ILE A 312 -26.79 -7.09 3.33
N ASP A 313 -27.95 -7.24 3.95
CA ASP A 313 -29.14 -7.92 3.42
C ASP A 313 -30.09 -6.95 2.70
N LEU A 314 -31.18 -7.50 2.12
CA LEU A 314 -32.19 -6.71 1.44
C LEU A 314 -32.83 -5.65 2.34
N ALA A 315 -33.19 -6.00 3.59
CA ALA A 315 -33.86 -5.08 4.50
C ALA A 315 -32.97 -3.86 4.84
N THR A 316 -31.69 -4.11 5.07
CA THR A 316 -30.70 -3.06 5.29
C THR A 316 -30.49 -2.20 4.03
N ALA A 317 -30.39 -2.83 2.86
CA ALA A 317 -30.22 -2.12 1.59
C ALA A 317 -31.42 -1.22 1.25
N GLU A 318 -32.67 -1.70 1.47
CA GLU A 318 -33.88 -0.91 1.31
C GLU A 318 -33.93 0.28 2.29
N ALA A 319 -33.54 0.06 3.55
CA ALA A 319 -33.43 1.13 4.54
C ALA A 319 -32.45 2.24 4.12
N MET A 320 -31.37 1.88 3.41
CA MET A 320 -30.32 2.79 2.94
C MET A 320 -30.62 3.43 1.58
N ALA A 321 -31.63 2.96 0.84
CA ALA A 321 -31.80 3.28 -0.58
C ALA A 321 -31.95 4.78 -0.85
N ASP A 322 -32.68 5.50 0.01
CA ASP A 322 -32.97 6.94 -0.17
C ASP A 322 -31.82 7.84 0.24
N LEU A 323 -30.93 7.39 1.16
CA LEU A 323 -29.79 8.18 1.58
C LEU A 323 -28.74 8.25 0.46
N PHE A 324 -28.38 9.47 0.07
CA PHE A 324 -27.18 9.65 -0.75
C PHE A 324 -25.92 9.35 0.07
N SER A 325 -25.21 8.30 -0.33
CA SER A 325 -23.92 7.90 0.27
C SER A 325 -22.85 7.76 -0.81
N GLU A 326 -21.62 8.15 -0.51
CA GLU A 326 -20.49 8.03 -1.44
C GLU A 326 -19.98 6.60 -1.49
N VAL A 327 -19.77 5.96 -0.32
CA VAL A 327 -19.22 4.62 -0.20
C VAL A 327 -20.03 3.80 0.79
N VAL A 328 -20.21 2.51 0.50
CA VAL A 328 -20.75 1.51 1.42
C VAL A 328 -19.75 0.37 1.54
N ILE A 329 -19.41 -0.01 2.78
CA ILE A 329 -18.42 -1.02 3.10
C ILE A 329 -19.05 -2.10 3.96
N ALA A 330 -18.88 -3.36 3.58
CA ALA A 330 -19.32 -4.50 4.37
C ALA A 330 -18.46 -5.75 4.07
N PRO A 331 -18.44 -6.74 4.96
CA PRO A 331 -17.77 -8.01 4.68
C PRO A 331 -18.43 -8.79 3.52
N GLU A 332 -19.74 -8.62 3.31
CA GLU A 332 -20.49 -9.25 2.21
C GLU A 332 -21.77 -8.47 1.90
N PHE A 333 -22.35 -8.71 0.72
CA PHE A 333 -23.62 -8.16 0.26
C PHE A 333 -24.47 -9.28 -0.34
N SER A 334 -25.76 -9.38 0.03
CA SER A 334 -26.64 -10.31 -0.67
C SER A 334 -26.90 -9.85 -2.12
N GLU A 335 -27.30 -10.77 -3.00
CA GLU A 335 -27.62 -10.44 -4.39
C GLU A 335 -28.74 -9.41 -4.49
N GLU A 336 -29.76 -9.55 -3.63
CA GLU A 336 -30.90 -8.62 -3.55
C GLU A 336 -30.45 -7.24 -3.06
N ALA A 337 -29.55 -7.18 -2.07
CA ALA A 337 -28.98 -5.94 -1.60
C ALA A 337 -28.18 -5.23 -2.70
N LEU A 338 -27.37 -5.96 -3.45
CA LEU A 338 -26.64 -5.42 -4.61
C LEU A 338 -27.60 -4.84 -5.66
N ALA A 339 -28.71 -5.55 -5.95
CA ALA A 339 -29.72 -5.07 -6.91
C ALA A 339 -30.31 -3.72 -6.50
N VAL A 340 -30.49 -3.47 -5.20
CA VAL A 340 -30.99 -2.17 -4.68
C VAL A 340 -29.89 -1.12 -4.71
N LEU A 341 -28.72 -1.41 -4.17
CA LEU A 341 -27.66 -0.43 -3.96
C LEU A 341 -26.99 0.05 -5.25
N THR A 342 -26.91 -0.80 -6.28
CA THR A 342 -26.35 -0.48 -7.60
C THR A 342 -27.23 0.44 -8.46
N GLN A 343 -28.47 0.68 -8.08
CA GLN A 343 -29.32 1.65 -8.77
C GLN A 343 -28.74 3.08 -8.75
N LYS A 344 -27.92 3.41 -7.79
CA LYS A 344 -27.18 4.69 -7.73
C LYS A 344 -25.82 4.51 -8.42
N LYS A 345 -25.72 4.84 -9.71
CA LYS A 345 -24.57 4.63 -10.61
C LYS A 345 -23.21 4.96 -9.99
N ASN A 346 -23.11 6.01 -9.19
CA ASN A 346 -21.83 6.51 -8.65
C ASN A 346 -21.54 6.02 -7.23
N ARG A 347 -22.49 5.30 -6.57
CA ARG A 347 -22.28 4.76 -5.21
C ARG A 347 -21.21 3.69 -5.27
N ILE A 348 -20.18 3.83 -4.46
CA ILE A 348 -19.07 2.88 -4.38
C ILE A 348 -19.45 1.78 -3.38
N LEU A 349 -19.39 0.52 -3.81
CA LEU A 349 -19.62 -0.63 -2.95
C LEU A 349 -18.29 -1.37 -2.77
N LEU A 350 -17.83 -1.50 -1.54
CA LEU A 350 -16.58 -2.16 -1.18
C LEU A 350 -16.87 -3.38 -0.32
N ARG A 351 -16.50 -4.56 -0.79
CA ARG A 351 -16.43 -5.76 0.03
C ARG A 351 -15.07 -5.82 0.68
N ILE A 352 -15.03 -5.68 2.02
CA ILE A 352 -13.79 -5.75 2.79
C ILE A 352 -13.32 -7.19 2.95
N LYS A 353 -12.02 -7.42 2.80
CA LYS A 353 -11.38 -8.71 2.99
C LYS A 353 -10.69 -8.79 4.34
N PRO A 354 -10.62 -9.97 4.98
CA PRO A 354 -9.83 -10.17 6.17
C PRO A 354 -8.34 -10.00 5.83
N THR A 355 -7.78 -8.85 6.12
CA THR A 355 -6.39 -8.50 5.81
C THR A 355 -5.76 -7.78 7.00
N ALA A 356 -4.51 -8.12 7.31
CA ALA A 356 -3.75 -7.43 8.33
C ALA A 356 -3.51 -5.96 7.92
N MET A 357 -3.75 -5.05 8.85
CA MET A 357 -3.46 -3.63 8.67
C MET A 357 -2.01 -3.34 9.08
N PRO A 358 -1.42 -2.22 8.59
CA PRO A 358 -0.09 -1.79 9.02
C PRO A 358 -0.01 -1.66 10.55
N GLN A 359 1.12 -2.07 11.11
CA GLN A 359 1.36 -1.94 12.56
C GLN A 359 1.78 -0.52 12.97
N PHE A 360 2.24 0.27 12.02
CA PHE A 360 2.71 1.63 12.25
C PHE A 360 1.98 2.62 11.35
N SER A 361 1.71 3.80 11.88
CA SER A 361 1.26 4.96 11.11
C SER A 361 2.41 5.93 10.89
N VAL A 362 2.49 6.47 9.66
CA VAL A 362 3.52 7.43 9.24
C VAL A 362 2.82 8.72 8.81
N ARG A 363 3.23 9.83 9.37
CA ARG A 363 2.68 11.15 9.07
C ARG A 363 3.81 12.14 8.76
N THR A 364 3.67 12.89 7.69
CA THR A 364 4.57 14.03 7.42
C THR A 364 4.34 15.14 8.44
N ALA A 365 5.42 15.67 9.00
CA ALA A 365 5.39 16.82 9.92
C ALA A 365 6.64 17.65 9.72
N LEU A 366 6.47 18.95 9.55
CA LEU A 366 7.57 19.89 9.26
C LEU A 366 8.39 19.41 8.05
N ASN A 367 9.68 19.19 8.22
CA ASN A 367 10.61 18.64 7.21
C ASN A 367 10.95 17.16 7.43
N GLY A 368 10.14 16.41 8.17
CA GLY A 368 10.38 15.02 8.54
C GLY A 368 9.09 14.21 8.65
N TYR A 369 9.17 13.13 9.42
CA TYR A 369 8.08 12.18 9.63
C TYR A 369 7.88 11.90 11.10
N LEU A 370 6.63 11.77 11.52
CA LEU A 370 6.24 11.18 12.78
C LEU A 370 5.82 9.75 12.51
N VAL A 371 6.39 8.81 13.24
CA VAL A 371 6.08 7.38 13.16
C VAL A 371 5.65 6.92 14.54
N GLN A 372 4.55 6.19 14.62
CA GLN A 372 4.06 5.60 15.87
C GLN A 372 3.41 4.25 15.59
N ALA A 373 3.37 3.38 16.59
CA ALA A 373 2.53 2.19 16.54
C ALA A 373 1.05 2.60 16.37
N VAL A 374 0.30 1.82 15.61
CA VAL A 374 -1.16 1.99 15.54
C VAL A 374 -1.73 1.67 16.92
N ASP A 375 -2.69 2.50 17.38
CA ASP A 375 -3.38 2.26 18.63
C ASP A 375 -4.29 1.02 18.53
N ALA A 376 -3.75 -0.11 18.96
CA ALA A 376 -4.44 -1.40 19.01
C ALA A 376 -5.06 -1.69 20.40
N ALA A 377 -4.89 -0.81 21.37
CA ALA A 377 -5.48 -0.98 22.69
C ALA A 377 -6.98 -0.72 22.62
N THR A 378 -7.77 -1.67 23.09
CA THR A 378 -9.22 -1.52 23.25
C THR A 378 -9.55 -1.89 24.69
N GLU A 379 -9.94 -0.89 25.46
CA GLU A 379 -10.31 -1.09 26.85
C GLU A 379 -11.65 -1.82 26.94
N GLY A 380 -11.69 -2.83 27.80
CA GLY A 380 -12.88 -3.59 28.14
C GLY A 380 -13.54 -3.15 29.46
N VAL A 381 -14.54 -3.88 29.87
CA VAL A 381 -15.23 -3.64 31.15
C VAL A 381 -14.27 -3.80 32.34
N GLU A 382 -13.31 -4.70 32.25
CA GLU A 382 -12.30 -5.01 33.26
C GLU A 382 -11.31 -3.86 33.51
N ASP A 383 -11.13 -2.97 32.54
CA ASP A 383 -10.22 -1.84 32.65
C ASP A 383 -10.88 -0.63 33.33
N LEU A 384 -12.20 -0.64 33.45
CA LEU A 384 -12.95 0.46 34.04
C LEU A 384 -12.83 0.48 35.57
N LYS A 385 -12.40 1.62 36.09
CA LYS A 385 -12.33 1.87 37.54
C LYS A 385 -13.29 2.97 37.96
N CYS A 386 -14.26 2.63 38.77
CA CYS A 386 -15.14 3.63 39.38
C CYS A 386 -14.38 4.47 40.43
N VAL A 387 -14.28 5.76 40.21
CA VAL A 387 -13.61 6.74 41.10
C VAL A 387 -14.58 7.71 41.78
N THR A 388 -15.87 7.57 41.54
CA THR A 388 -16.94 8.38 42.12
C THR A 388 -17.70 7.63 43.23
N LYS A 389 -18.58 8.32 43.96
CA LYS A 389 -19.42 7.69 44.99
C LYS A 389 -20.55 6.84 44.41
N GLY A 390 -21.04 7.21 43.23
CA GLY A 390 -22.06 6.47 42.52
C GLY A 390 -21.43 5.35 41.70
N THR A 391 -22.12 4.24 41.56
CA THR A 391 -21.72 3.11 40.69
C THR A 391 -22.60 3.09 39.45
N ALA A 392 -21.98 2.83 38.29
CA ALA A 392 -22.72 2.65 37.05
C ALA A 392 -23.46 1.29 37.06
N THR A 393 -24.62 1.23 36.43
CA THR A 393 -25.32 -0.03 36.14
C THR A 393 -24.56 -0.81 35.04
N GLU A 394 -24.83 -2.11 34.93
CA GLU A 394 -24.22 -2.92 33.87
C GLU A 394 -24.52 -2.38 32.45
N ALA A 395 -25.71 -1.84 32.23
CA ALA A 395 -26.08 -1.20 30.97
C ALA A 395 -25.23 0.04 30.69
N GLN A 396 -25.06 0.90 31.70
CA GLN A 396 -24.20 2.09 31.60
C GLN A 396 -22.73 1.72 31.39
N VAL A 397 -22.25 0.63 32.01
CA VAL A 397 -20.87 0.15 31.79
C VAL A 397 -20.67 -0.29 30.33
N ARG A 398 -21.62 -1.02 29.73
CA ARG A 398 -21.57 -1.36 28.32
C ARG A 398 -21.57 -0.11 27.42
N ASP A 399 -22.43 0.87 27.72
CA ASP A 399 -22.49 2.12 26.97
C ASP A 399 -21.22 2.96 27.14
N LEU A 400 -20.55 2.91 28.29
CA LEU A 400 -19.24 3.57 28.51
C LEU A 400 -18.16 2.97 27.61
N VAL A 401 -18.05 1.62 27.54
CA VAL A 401 -17.11 0.96 26.63
C VAL A 401 -17.41 1.32 25.17
N PHE A 402 -18.69 1.29 24.78
CA PHE A 402 -19.11 1.73 23.44
C PHE A 402 -18.69 3.18 23.17
N ALA A 403 -18.95 4.10 24.08
CA ALA A 403 -18.61 5.51 23.95
C ALA A 403 -17.09 5.74 23.87
N MET A 404 -16.29 4.97 24.62
CA MET A 404 -14.82 5.02 24.57
C MET A 404 -14.30 4.58 23.20
N LYS A 405 -14.80 3.46 22.64
CA LYS A 405 -14.46 3.01 21.28
C LYS A 405 -14.74 4.12 20.25
N VAL A 406 -15.86 4.82 20.35
CA VAL A 406 -16.18 5.94 19.45
C VAL A 406 -15.27 7.14 19.69
N ALA A 407 -15.00 7.51 20.95
CA ALA A 407 -14.15 8.63 21.29
C ALA A 407 -12.71 8.45 20.80
N LYS A 408 -12.15 7.24 20.87
CA LYS A 408 -10.84 6.85 20.33
C LYS A 408 -10.68 7.23 18.86
N HIS A 409 -11.72 7.03 18.05
CA HIS A 409 -11.73 7.32 16.62
C HIS A 409 -12.35 8.67 16.23
N THR A 410 -12.50 9.56 17.20
CA THR A 410 -13.04 10.91 16.97
C THR A 410 -11.97 11.96 17.23
N LYS A 411 -11.91 12.98 16.36
CA LYS A 411 -10.87 14.00 16.42
C LYS A 411 -10.91 14.79 17.71
N SER A 412 -9.78 14.87 18.42
CA SER A 412 -9.54 15.62 19.67
C SER A 412 -9.75 17.15 19.50
N ASN A 413 -10.23 17.91 20.50
CA ASN A 413 -10.88 17.41 21.70
C ASN A 413 -12.26 16.88 21.36
N THR A 414 -12.63 15.76 21.93
CA THR A 414 -13.95 15.17 21.70
C THR A 414 -14.69 14.82 22.98
N ILE A 415 -16.00 14.92 22.90
CA ILE A 415 -16.98 14.35 23.83
C ILE A 415 -17.95 13.50 23.03
N VAL A 416 -18.21 12.29 23.51
CA VAL A 416 -19.16 11.35 22.93
C VAL A 416 -20.23 11.01 23.96
N PHE A 417 -21.50 11.22 23.62
CA PHE A 417 -22.64 10.70 24.37
C PHE A 417 -23.17 9.44 23.73
N ALA A 418 -23.35 8.39 24.54
CA ALA A 418 -23.93 7.12 24.10
C ALA A 418 -25.02 6.64 25.04
N LYS A 419 -25.98 5.88 24.51
CA LYS A 419 -27.05 5.25 25.25
C LYS A 419 -27.58 4.03 24.50
N ASP A 420 -27.81 2.95 25.22
CA ASP A 420 -28.37 1.70 24.68
C ASP A 420 -27.62 1.21 23.45
N GLY A 421 -26.26 1.24 23.48
CA GLY A 421 -25.39 0.80 22.37
C GLY A 421 -25.53 1.65 21.11
N ALA A 422 -25.80 2.94 21.26
CA ALA A 422 -25.87 3.89 20.14
C ALA A 422 -25.20 5.24 20.49
N LEU A 423 -24.55 5.83 19.49
CA LEU A 423 -24.11 7.22 19.53
C LEU A 423 -25.33 8.14 19.59
N VAL A 424 -25.44 8.93 20.64
CA VAL A 424 -26.50 9.96 20.74
C VAL A 424 -26.03 11.26 20.08
N ALA A 425 -24.87 11.75 20.47
CA ALA A 425 -24.25 12.92 19.87
C ALA A 425 -22.75 12.97 20.17
N SER A 426 -22.00 13.69 19.37
CA SER A 426 -20.59 13.98 19.62
C SER A 426 -20.24 15.43 19.35
N GLY A 427 -19.32 15.97 20.18
CA GLY A 427 -18.58 17.18 19.87
C GLY A 427 -17.19 16.82 19.40
N THR A 428 -16.74 17.36 18.28
CA THR A 428 -15.59 16.87 17.53
C THR A 428 -14.62 17.97 17.20
N GLY A 429 -13.33 17.76 17.47
CA GLY A 429 -12.24 18.63 17.00
C GLY A 429 -12.25 20.04 17.58
N GLN A 430 -12.73 20.20 18.79
CA GLN A 430 -12.83 21.51 19.44
C GLN A 430 -11.54 21.91 20.12
N THR A 431 -11.31 23.23 20.25
CA THR A 431 -10.13 23.78 20.94
C THR A 431 -10.19 23.61 22.44
N SER A 432 -11.39 23.50 23.02
CA SER A 432 -11.58 23.18 24.42
C SER A 432 -12.54 22.00 24.61
N ARG A 433 -12.39 21.27 25.70
CA ARG A 433 -13.24 20.13 26.03
C ARG A 433 -14.67 20.54 26.34
N VAL A 434 -14.82 21.68 27.03
CA VAL A 434 -16.15 22.25 27.33
C VAL A 434 -16.89 22.69 26.06
N ASP A 435 -16.18 23.16 25.03
CA ASP A 435 -16.82 23.45 23.73
C ASP A 435 -17.25 22.18 22.99
N ALA A 436 -16.46 21.12 23.10
CA ALA A 436 -16.85 19.83 22.59
C ALA A 436 -18.11 19.29 23.28
N LEU A 437 -18.19 19.43 24.60
CA LEU A 437 -19.39 19.10 25.39
C LEU A 437 -20.61 19.90 24.92
N LYS A 438 -20.51 21.23 24.88
CA LYS A 438 -21.59 22.11 24.43
C LYS A 438 -22.05 21.79 23.02
N GLN A 439 -21.11 21.51 22.11
CA GLN A 439 -21.43 21.10 20.73
C GLN A 439 -22.23 19.80 20.71
N ALA A 440 -21.86 18.80 21.51
CA ALA A 440 -22.58 17.53 21.58
C ALA A 440 -24.00 17.72 22.14
N VAL A 441 -24.17 18.54 23.21
CA VAL A 441 -25.47 18.85 23.78
C VAL A 441 -26.40 19.54 22.76
N VAL A 442 -25.91 20.61 22.13
CA VAL A 442 -26.66 21.34 21.08
C VAL A 442 -27.06 20.43 19.94
N LYS A 443 -26.19 19.50 19.57
CA LYS A 443 -26.48 18.55 18.51
C LYS A 443 -27.55 17.55 18.89
N ALA A 444 -27.50 16.99 20.10
CA ALA A 444 -28.56 16.13 20.63
C ALA A 444 -29.94 16.86 20.66
N GLU A 445 -29.97 18.08 21.15
CA GLU A 445 -31.18 18.90 21.16
C GLU A 445 -31.74 19.16 19.75
N ALA A 446 -30.86 19.49 18.80
CA ALA A 446 -31.25 19.78 17.41
C ALA A 446 -31.95 18.62 16.70
N PHE A 447 -31.62 17.39 17.09
CA PHE A 447 -32.25 16.17 16.55
C PHE A 447 -33.30 15.57 17.52
N GLY A 448 -33.62 16.23 18.61
CA GLY A 448 -34.66 15.79 19.57
C GLY A 448 -34.23 14.53 20.34
N LEU A 449 -32.93 14.31 20.51
CA LEU A 449 -32.36 13.16 21.22
C LEU A 449 -32.18 13.51 22.71
N SER A 450 -32.72 12.66 23.59
CA SER A 450 -32.58 12.85 25.02
C SER A 450 -31.22 12.36 25.53
N LEU A 451 -30.57 13.19 26.31
CA LEU A 451 -29.36 12.83 27.07
C LEU A 451 -29.67 12.21 28.44
N ASP A 452 -30.95 12.14 28.84
CA ASP A 452 -31.33 11.54 30.10
C ASP A 452 -30.96 10.03 30.12
N GLY A 453 -30.15 9.66 31.12
CA GLY A 453 -29.59 8.34 31.26
C GLY A 453 -28.46 7.98 30.26
N ALA A 454 -28.04 8.90 29.40
CA ALA A 454 -26.87 8.70 28.54
C ALA A 454 -25.56 8.69 29.34
N VAL A 455 -24.55 8.03 28.83
CA VAL A 455 -23.19 8.07 29.34
C VAL A 455 -22.34 9.02 28.50
N MET A 456 -21.21 9.45 29.02
CA MET A 456 -20.28 10.34 28.34
C MET A 456 -18.87 9.76 28.36
N ALA A 457 -18.20 9.77 27.22
CA ALA A 457 -16.76 9.50 27.10
C ALA A 457 -16.02 10.73 26.57
N SER A 458 -14.75 10.86 26.95
CA SER A 458 -13.84 11.90 26.50
C SER A 458 -12.50 11.31 26.12
N ASP A 459 -11.85 11.87 25.10
CA ASP A 459 -10.52 11.46 24.64
C ASP A 459 -9.39 11.74 25.64
N ALA A 460 -9.65 12.56 26.70
CA ALA A 460 -8.70 12.80 27.79
C ALA A 460 -9.43 13.25 29.07
N PHE A 461 -8.66 13.42 30.16
CA PHE A 461 -9.19 13.83 31.47
C PHE A 461 -9.79 15.26 31.46
N PHE A 462 -10.65 15.52 32.45
CA PHE A 462 -11.23 16.85 32.66
C PHE A 462 -10.34 17.65 33.61
N PRO A 463 -9.68 18.73 33.15
CA PRO A 463 -8.81 19.52 34.00
C PRO A 463 -9.58 20.42 34.99
N PHE A 464 -10.86 20.70 34.70
CA PHE A 464 -11.75 21.57 35.50
C PHE A 464 -13.14 20.92 35.62
N PRO A 465 -13.96 21.33 36.62
CA PRO A 465 -15.32 20.82 36.81
C PRO A 465 -16.35 21.44 35.85
N ASP A 466 -15.93 22.14 34.80
CA ASP A 466 -16.76 22.87 33.85
C ASP A 466 -17.52 21.96 32.85
N CYS A 467 -17.18 20.68 32.86
CA CYS A 467 -17.88 19.67 32.08
C CYS A 467 -18.85 18.79 32.91
N VAL A 468 -19.06 19.10 34.19
CA VAL A 468 -19.94 18.36 35.11
C VAL A 468 -21.32 19.00 35.20
#